data_5c63dd79b9992ab90ae105d52ee2ea3b
#
_entry.id   5c63dd79b9992ab90ae105d52ee2ea3b
#
_cell.length_a   1.000
_cell.length_b   1.000
_cell.length_c   1.000
_cell.angle_alpha   90.00
_cell.angle_beta   90.00
_cell.angle_gamma   90.00
#
_symmetry.space_group_name_H-M   'P 1'
#
loop_
_entity.id
_entity.type
_entity.pdbx_description
1 polymer ?
#
loop_
_entity_poly.entity_id
_entity_poly.type
_entity_poly.pdbx_seq_one_letter_code
_entity_poly.pdbx_strand_id
1 'polypeptide(L)'
;MDNNETPIETFHIGKAIKAELARQGRSITWLAHQIGCTRENLYKIMRREWIYTDVLFKICDALDHDFFKACSDWRKSPSYPKNANQTDNL
;
A
#
# COMPACT_ATOMS: atom_id res chain seq x y z
N MET A 1 -28.09 1.08 9.11
CA MET A 1 -27.63 0.94 9.05
C MET A 1 -27.20 0.62 9.04
N ASP A 2 -26.93 0.57 8.80
CA ASP A 2 -26.34 0.25 8.72
C ASP A 2 -25.63 0.06 8.80
N ASN A 3 -25.50 0.09 8.80
CA ASN A 3 -24.74 -0.07 8.76
C ASN A 3 -24.13 -0.43 8.91
N ASN A 4 -24.11 -0.49 8.99
CA ASN A 4 -23.57 -0.88 9.07
C ASN A 4 -22.82 -1.32 8.87
N GLU A 5 -23.17 -1.13 8.54
CA GLU A 5 -22.27 -1.83 8.34
C GLU A 5 -21.06 -1.33 8.02
N THR A 6 -20.10 -1.56 8.69
CA THR A 6 -18.80 -1.13 8.38
C THR A 6 -18.26 -2.00 7.31
N PRO A 7 -17.80 -1.46 6.21
CA PRO A 7 -17.21 -2.28 5.19
C PRO A 7 -15.98 -3.00 5.75
N ILE A 8 -15.73 -4.18 5.28
CA ILE A 8 -14.52 -4.87 5.63
C ILE A 8 -13.36 -4.06 5.09
N GLU A 9 -12.46 -3.69 5.97
CA GLU A 9 -11.32 -2.93 5.54
C GLU A 9 -10.31 -3.84 4.91
N THR A 10 -9.91 -3.55 3.71
CA THR A 10 -8.79 -4.23 3.09
C THR A 10 -7.60 -3.29 3.08
N PHE A 11 -6.43 -3.87 3.23
CA PHE A 11 -5.21 -3.09 3.17
C PHE A 11 -5.00 -2.59 1.75
N HIS A 12 -4.64 -1.33 1.63
CA HIS A 12 -4.41 -0.71 0.33
C HIS A 12 -3.05 -0.04 0.40
N ILE A 13 -2.07 -0.63 -0.30
CA ILE A 13 -0.69 -0.16 -0.20
C ILE A 13 -0.56 1.29 -0.70
N GLY A 14 -1.31 1.65 -1.74
CA GLY A 14 -1.27 3.01 -2.24
C GLY A 14 -1.71 4.03 -1.22
N LYS A 15 -2.73 3.70 -0.43
CA LYS A 15 -3.19 4.59 0.63
C LYS A 15 -2.17 4.70 1.75
N ALA A 16 -1.48 3.61 2.07
CA ALA A 16 -0.45 3.64 3.08
C ALA A 16 0.70 4.55 2.66
N ILE A 17 1.09 4.48 1.39
CA ILE A 17 2.13 5.33 0.85
C ILE A 17 1.71 6.79 0.90
N LYS A 18 0.45 7.06 0.53
CA LYS A 18 -0.06 8.41 0.53
C LYS A 18 -0.07 9.00 1.93
N ALA A 19 -0.46 8.20 2.92
CA ALA A 19 -0.46 8.64 4.30
C ALA A 19 0.94 8.98 4.79
N GLU A 20 1.93 8.17 4.40
CA GLU A 20 3.31 8.44 4.80
C GLU A 20 3.86 9.68 4.12
N LEU A 21 3.52 9.90 2.85
CA LEU A 21 3.89 11.14 2.17
C LEU A 21 3.34 12.35 2.92
N ALA A 22 2.07 12.28 3.31
CA ALA A 22 1.45 13.38 4.05
C ALA A 22 2.14 13.60 5.39
N ARG A 23 2.47 12.51 6.09
CA ARG A 23 3.15 12.61 7.37
C ARG A 23 4.51 13.28 7.24
N GLN A 24 5.21 13.00 6.14
CA GLN A 24 6.54 13.57 5.91
C GLN A 24 6.49 14.94 5.22
N GLY A 25 5.32 15.39 4.83
CA GLY A 25 5.20 16.65 4.10
C GLY A 25 5.77 16.59 2.70
N ARG A 26 5.71 15.43 2.06
CA ARG A 26 6.23 15.23 0.72
C ARG A 26 5.11 15.10 -0.28
N SER A 27 5.36 15.49 -1.53
CA SER A 27 4.36 15.43 -2.58
C SER A 27 4.51 14.16 -3.42
N ILE A 28 3.45 13.83 -4.15
CA ILE A 28 3.50 12.75 -5.13
C ILE A 28 4.55 13.05 -6.21
N THR A 29 4.62 14.30 -6.62
CA THR A 29 5.62 14.71 -7.62
C THR A 29 7.03 14.45 -7.12
N TRP A 30 7.28 14.76 -5.86
CA TRP A 30 8.58 14.50 -5.28
C TRP A 30 8.90 13.01 -5.31
N LEU A 31 7.95 12.17 -4.92
CA LEU A 31 8.19 10.74 -4.89
C LEU A 31 8.42 10.19 -6.29
N ALA A 32 7.62 10.63 -7.26
CA ALA A 32 7.80 10.18 -8.65
C ALA A 32 9.22 10.49 -9.12
N HIS A 33 9.70 11.68 -8.82
CA HIS A 33 11.06 12.05 -9.18
C HIS A 33 12.08 11.14 -8.51
N GLN A 34 11.88 10.83 -7.24
CA GLN A 34 12.81 10.00 -6.50
C GLN A 34 12.93 8.59 -7.06
N ILE A 35 11.83 8.02 -7.53
CA ILE A 35 11.85 6.65 -8.03
C ILE A 35 11.96 6.58 -9.54
N GLY A 36 12.10 7.72 -10.20
CA GLY A 36 12.39 7.73 -11.63
C GLY A 36 11.20 7.46 -12.53
N CYS A 37 10.02 7.92 -12.14
CA CYS A 37 8.85 7.76 -13.02
C CYS A 37 8.09 9.08 -13.11
N THR A 38 7.09 9.12 -13.99
CA THR A 38 6.28 10.31 -14.13
C THR A 38 5.25 10.36 -13.01
N ARG A 39 4.76 11.56 -12.73
CA ARG A 39 3.70 11.75 -11.74
C ARG A 39 2.45 10.95 -12.12
N GLU A 40 2.11 10.99 -13.39
CA GLU A 40 0.93 10.28 -13.88
C GLU A 40 1.05 8.77 -13.68
N ASN A 41 2.24 8.24 -13.94
CA ASN A 41 2.46 6.83 -13.75
C ASN A 41 2.38 6.46 -12.27
N LEU A 42 2.94 7.30 -11.40
CA LEU A 42 2.87 7.03 -9.98
C LEU A 42 1.43 7.06 -9.47
N TYR A 43 0.61 7.98 -9.97
CA TYR A 43 -0.80 7.98 -9.62
C TYR A 43 -1.48 6.67 -9.99
N LYS A 44 -1.16 6.14 -11.17
CA LYS A 44 -1.72 4.84 -11.59
C LYS A 44 -1.29 3.74 -10.65
N ILE A 45 -0.02 3.73 -10.28
CA ILE A 45 0.52 2.73 -9.38
C ILE A 45 -0.20 2.80 -8.04
N MET A 46 -0.39 4.01 -7.52
CA MET A 46 -0.94 4.18 -6.18
C MET A 46 -2.44 3.95 -6.09
N ARG A 47 -3.14 3.87 -7.23
CA ARG A 47 -4.54 3.51 -7.21
C ARG A 47 -4.76 2.02 -6.98
N ARG A 48 -3.72 1.21 -7.17
CA ARG A 48 -3.83 -0.23 -6.98
C ARG A 48 -3.70 -0.58 -5.52
N GLU A 49 -4.38 -1.63 -5.14
CA GLU A 49 -4.25 -2.15 -3.78
C GLU A 49 -2.87 -2.74 -3.54
N TRP A 50 -2.29 -3.31 -4.57
CA TRP A 50 -0.99 -3.97 -4.48
C TRP A 50 -0.06 -3.43 -5.56
N ILE A 51 1.24 -3.41 -5.26
CA ILE A 51 2.25 -2.84 -6.14
C ILE A 51 3.32 -3.90 -6.34
N TYR A 52 3.93 -3.89 -7.50
CA TYR A 52 5.06 -4.77 -7.76
C TYR A 52 6.14 -4.55 -6.71
N THR A 53 6.74 -5.65 -6.30
CA THR A 53 7.70 -5.65 -5.22
C THR A 53 8.89 -4.75 -5.49
N ASP A 54 9.39 -4.76 -6.74
CA ASP A 54 10.55 -3.94 -7.09
C ASP A 54 10.24 -2.45 -6.98
N VAL A 55 9.04 -2.04 -7.37
CA VAL A 55 8.63 -0.65 -7.22
C VAL A 55 8.48 -0.30 -5.74
N LEU A 56 7.92 -1.23 -4.97
CA LEU A 56 7.74 -1.00 -3.55
C LEU A 56 9.06 -0.83 -2.83
N PHE A 57 10.10 -1.60 -3.20
CA PHE A 57 11.43 -1.39 -2.64
C PHE A 57 11.92 0.03 -2.88
N LYS A 58 11.73 0.55 -4.10
CA LYS A 58 12.16 1.91 -4.42
C LYS A 58 11.42 2.95 -3.58
N ILE A 59 10.13 2.72 -3.36
CA ILE A 59 9.33 3.65 -2.57
C ILE A 59 9.77 3.61 -1.11
N CYS A 60 10.02 2.41 -0.57
CA CYS A 60 10.51 2.28 0.79
C CYS A 60 11.82 3.05 0.96
N ASP A 61 12.73 2.90 -0.01
CA ASP A 61 14.01 3.58 0.08
C ASP A 61 13.84 5.09 0.01
N ALA A 62 12.99 5.57 -0.89
CA ALA A 62 12.79 7.00 -1.05
C ALA A 62 12.19 7.65 0.19
N LEU A 63 11.27 6.95 0.85
CA LEU A 63 10.59 7.47 2.02
C LEU A 63 11.22 7.05 3.34
N ASP A 64 12.23 6.20 3.26
CA ASP A 64 12.86 5.62 4.44
C ASP A 64 11.81 5.02 5.36
N HIS A 65 10.93 4.22 4.78
CA HIS A 65 9.82 3.63 5.50
C HIS A 65 9.58 2.21 4.99
N ASP A 66 9.41 1.29 5.92
CA ASP A 66 9.27 -0.13 5.56
C ASP A 66 7.81 -0.49 5.33
N PHE A 67 7.36 -0.40 4.10
CA PHE A 67 5.99 -0.79 3.74
C PHE A 67 5.80 -2.30 3.74
N PHE A 68 6.88 -3.06 3.70
CA PHE A 68 6.77 -4.52 3.83
C PHE A 68 6.34 -4.91 5.23
N LYS A 69 6.76 -4.13 6.22
CA LYS A 69 6.27 -4.35 7.58
C LYS A 69 4.78 -4.09 7.66
N ALA A 70 4.31 -3.07 6.99
CA ALA A 70 2.87 -2.78 6.95
C ALA A 70 2.10 -3.95 6.34
N CYS A 71 2.64 -4.55 5.28
CA CYS A 71 2.03 -5.73 4.67
C CYS A 71 2.03 -6.91 5.63
N SER A 72 3.12 -7.10 6.35
CA SER A 72 3.22 -8.18 7.33
C SER A 72 2.23 -7.99 8.47
N ASP A 73 2.09 -6.75 8.93
CA ASP A 73 1.14 -6.44 10.00
C ASP A 73 -0.29 -6.71 9.54
N TRP A 74 -0.61 -6.34 8.30
CA TRP A 74 -1.92 -6.61 7.73
C TRP A 74 -2.20 -8.11 7.71
N ARG A 75 -1.21 -8.89 7.25
CA ARG A 75 -1.38 -10.33 7.15
C ARG A 75 -1.66 -10.96 8.50
N LYS A 76 -1.15 -10.38 9.58
CA LYS A 76 -1.35 -10.89 10.93
C LYS A 76 -2.58 -10.33 11.62
N SER A 77 -3.27 -9.40 10.97
CA SER A 77 -4.40 -8.74 11.60
C SER A 77 -5.63 -9.64 11.60
N PRO A 78 -6.57 -9.39 12.53
CA PRO A 78 -7.80 -10.16 12.54
C PRO A 78 -8.66 -9.98 11.30
N SER A 79 -8.45 -8.87 10.59
CA SER A 79 -9.24 -8.59 9.40
C SER A 79 -8.75 -9.31 8.16
N TYR A 80 -7.55 -9.90 8.24
CA TYR A 80 -6.98 -10.58 7.08
C TYR A 80 -7.83 -11.79 6.70
N PRO A 81 -8.20 -11.96 5.42
CA PRO A 81 -9.11 -13.03 5.01
C PRO A 81 -8.39 -14.37 4.92
N LYS A 82 -8.21 -15.01 6.05
CA LYS A 82 -7.42 -16.23 6.11
C LYS A 82 -8.02 -17.38 5.35
N ASN A 83 -9.32 -17.41 5.24
CA ASN A 83 -9.94 -18.49 4.53
C ASN A 83 -9.56 -18.54 3.07
N ALA A 84 -9.26 -17.41 2.51
CA ALA A 84 -8.90 -17.35 1.12
C ALA A 84 -7.59 -18.06 0.83
N ASN A 85 -6.77 -18.28 1.84
CA ASN A 85 -5.48 -18.87 1.67
C ASN A 85 -5.45 -20.35 1.75
N GLN A 86 -6.51 -20.96 2.15
CA GLN A 86 -6.46 -22.35 2.44
C GLN A 86 -6.67 -23.22 1.28
N THR A 87 -7.07 -22.70 0.31
CA THR A 87 -7.30 -23.52 -0.83
C THR A 87 -6.05 -23.91 -1.49
N ASP A 88 -5.90 -24.27 -1.49
CA ASP A 88 -5.02 -24.30 -2.13
C ASP A 88 -4.29 -25.07 -2.18
N ASN A 89 -4.25 -25.13 -1.97
CA ASN A 89 -3.76 -25.58 -2.12
C ASN A 89 -3.03 -25.74 -2.69
N LEU A 90 -2.88 -25.67 -2.71
CA LEU A 90 -2.19 -25.62 -3.16
C LEU A 90 -1.74 -26.20 -3.22
#